data_92d65d53e9fab4ddce0ca4ec95ebb6ab
#
_entry.id   92d65d53e9fab4ddce0ca4ec95ebb6ab
#
_cell.length_a   1.000
_cell.length_b   1.000
_cell.length_c   1.000
_cell.angle_alpha   90.00
_cell.angle_beta   90.00
_cell.angle_gamma   90.00
#
_symmetry.space_group_name_H-M   'P 1'
#
loop_
_entity.id
_entity.type
_entity.pdbx_description
1 polymer ?
#
loop_
_entity_poly.entity_id
_entity_poly.type
_entity_poly.pdbx_seq_one_letter_code
_entity_poly.pdbx_strand_id
1 'polypeptide(L)'
;MGALTPQECAGLARRAALSRAAVLSPAGESESVVLWEDEDSVAWLNVAHDSRDTGFHDHDGSAVGVYVIAGGVTNEGLPADGTRRVRRYRAGDSFWVPGSGIHRMDHETGAVTVHVYSPPLRAIGYYEVVDGLLQRTLGPPDEPSPASPRLLATLRDADTAAPDRSLSPA
;
A
#
# COMPACT_ATOMS: atom_id res chain seq x y z
N MET A 1 -4.76 6.30 21.60
CA MET A 1 -5.09 7.27 20.53
C MET A 1 -6.11 6.61 19.63
N GLY A 2 -6.83 7.32 18.78
CA GLY A 2 -7.85 6.71 17.91
C GLY A 2 -7.28 6.37 16.53
N ALA A 3 -8.08 5.65 15.71
CA ALA A 3 -7.70 5.33 14.35
C ALA A 3 -7.33 6.60 13.54
N LEU A 4 -6.29 6.48 12.73
CA LEU A 4 -5.79 7.58 11.89
C LEU A 4 -6.75 7.83 10.72
N THR A 5 -6.86 9.08 10.30
CA THR A 5 -7.52 9.42 9.04
C THR A 5 -6.72 8.89 7.83
N PRO A 6 -7.37 8.69 6.67
CA PRO A 6 -6.66 8.27 5.47
C PRO A 6 -5.49 9.20 5.08
N GLN A 7 -5.65 10.50 5.27
CA GLN A 7 -4.61 11.51 5.01
C GLN A 7 -3.43 11.39 5.98
N GLU A 8 -3.69 11.12 7.26
CA GLU A 8 -2.64 10.86 8.25
C GLU A 8 -1.86 9.59 7.91
N CYS A 9 -2.55 8.53 7.47
CA CYS A 9 -1.90 7.30 6.96
C CYS A 9 -0.95 7.61 5.81
N ALA A 10 -1.38 8.41 4.81
CA ALA A 10 -0.53 8.78 3.68
C ALA A 10 0.67 9.65 4.11
N GLY A 11 0.47 10.56 5.06
CA GLY A 11 1.55 11.34 5.66
C GLY A 11 2.57 10.48 6.42
N LEU A 12 2.10 9.47 7.15
CA LEU A 12 2.96 8.49 7.83
C LEU A 12 3.72 7.62 6.84
N ALA A 13 3.06 7.12 5.78
CA ALA A 13 3.69 6.32 4.74
C ALA A 13 4.86 7.07 4.10
N ARG A 14 4.66 8.36 3.79
CA ARG A 14 5.71 9.23 3.25
C ARG A 14 6.87 9.41 4.25
N ARG A 15 6.59 9.68 5.52
CA ARG A 15 7.65 9.83 6.55
C ARG A 15 8.42 8.54 6.74
N ALA A 16 7.74 7.39 6.78
CA ALA A 16 8.38 6.09 6.90
C ALA A 16 9.31 5.79 5.71
N ALA A 17 8.85 6.08 4.48
CA ALA A 17 9.64 5.89 3.27
C ALA A 17 10.91 6.75 3.25
N LEU A 18 10.84 7.98 3.76
CA LEU A 18 11.98 8.90 3.82
C LEU A 18 12.91 8.64 5.03
N SER A 19 12.51 7.81 5.96
CA SER A 19 13.31 7.45 7.14
C SER A 19 14.19 6.24 6.85
N ARG A 20 15.51 6.45 6.79
CA ARG A 20 16.48 5.34 6.62
C ARG A 20 16.42 4.27 7.71
N ALA A 21 15.94 4.61 8.90
CA ALA A 21 15.78 3.68 10.01
C ALA A 21 14.71 2.61 9.73
N ALA A 22 13.70 2.93 8.95
CA ALA A 22 12.63 2.00 8.57
C ALA A 22 13.10 0.87 7.62
N VAL A 23 14.27 1.02 6.99
CA VAL A 23 14.81 0.12 5.97
C VAL A 23 15.74 -0.96 6.54
N LEU A 24 16.11 -0.88 7.81
CA LEU A 24 17.09 -1.74 8.45
C LEU A 24 16.48 -2.99 9.12
N SER A 25 15.38 -3.51 8.61
CA SER A 25 14.82 -4.79 9.06
C SER A 25 15.66 -5.97 8.58
N PRO A 26 15.68 -7.10 9.32
CA PRO A 26 16.52 -8.25 9.02
C PRO A 26 16.30 -8.81 7.61
N ALA A 27 17.35 -9.41 7.05
CA ALA A 27 17.39 -9.88 5.67
C ALA A 27 16.57 -11.17 5.46
N GLY A 28 15.75 -11.19 4.43
CA GLY A 28 15.05 -12.35 3.87
C GLY A 28 14.58 -12.02 2.47
N GLU A 29 14.20 -12.99 1.67
CA GLU A 29 13.54 -12.72 0.39
C GLU A 29 12.06 -12.53 0.62
N SER A 30 11.54 -11.35 0.30
CA SER A 30 10.14 -11.03 0.53
C SER A 30 9.66 -9.89 -0.37
N GLU A 31 8.41 -9.95 -0.75
CA GLU A 31 7.71 -8.86 -1.43
C GLU A 31 7.12 -7.84 -0.44
N SER A 32 6.98 -8.21 0.83
CA SER A 32 6.40 -7.34 1.86
C SER A 32 7.14 -7.47 3.20
N VAL A 33 7.35 -6.35 3.88
CA VAL A 33 8.05 -6.26 5.17
C VAL A 33 7.25 -5.37 6.11
N VAL A 34 7.04 -5.82 7.35
CA VAL A 34 6.50 -4.95 8.41
C VAL A 34 7.59 -3.94 8.82
N LEU A 35 7.26 -2.67 8.75
CA LEU A 35 8.08 -1.58 9.27
C LEU A 35 7.77 -1.31 10.75
N TRP A 36 6.51 -1.32 11.12
CA TRP A 36 6.01 -1.31 12.51
C TRP A 36 4.58 -1.83 12.58
N GLU A 37 4.18 -2.24 13.78
CA GLU A 37 2.81 -2.50 14.16
C GLU A 37 2.60 -2.06 15.60
N ASP A 38 1.56 -1.28 15.84
CA ASP A 38 1.12 -0.84 17.17
C ASP A 38 -0.42 -0.95 17.28
N GLU A 39 -1.00 -0.41 18.35
CA GLU A 39 -2.45 -0.46 18.57
C GLU A 39 -3.27 0.38 17.59
N ASP A 40 -2.67 1.41 16.99
CA ASP A 40 -3.34 2.37 16.11
C ASP A 40 -3.10 2.09 14.62
N SER A 41 -1.96 1.45 14.26
CA SER A 41 -1.57 1.28 12.85
C SER A 41 -0.61 0.12 12.59
N VAL A 42 -0.54 -0.30 11.34
CA VAL A 42 0.53 -1.16 10.82
C VAL A 42 1.09 -0.56 9.53
N ALA A 43 2.39 -0.63 9.35
CA ALA A 43 3.06 -0.19 8.13
C ALA A 43 3.83 -1.32 7.46
N TRP A 44 3.65 -1.43 6.16
CA TRP A 44 4.32 -2.39 5.31
C TRP A 44 5.11 -1.69 4.21
N LEU A 45 6.29 -2.22 3.94
CA LEU A 45 7.06 -1.95 2.74
C LEU A 45 6.81 -3.07 1.75
N ASN A 46 6.41 -2.74 0.53
CA ASN A 46 6.13 -3.72 -0.52
C ASN A 46 7.04 -3.48 -1.72
N VAL A 47 7.53 -4.57 -2.31
CA VAL A 47 8.27 -4.56 -3.58
C VAL A 47 7.60 -5.52 -4.55
N ALA A 48 7.25 -5.01 -5.71
CA ALA A 48 6.74 -5.81 -6.81
C ALA A 48 7.92 -6.27 -7.67
N HIS A 49 8.37 -7.50 -7.51
CA HIS A 49 9.43 -8.08 -8.35
C HIS A 49 8.98 -8.26 -9.79
N ASP A 50 7.69 -8.56 -9.99
CA ASP A 50 6.99 -8.61 -11.28
C ASP A 50 5.79 -7.68 -11.24
N SER A 51 5.19 -7.38 -12.39
CA SER A 51 3.92 -6.65 -12.42
C SER A 51 2.86 -7.45 -11.66
N ARG A 52 2.18 -6.79 -10.73
CA ARG A 52 1.21 -7.42 -9.85
C ARG A 52 -0.08 -6.62 -9.80
N ASP A 53 -1.17 -7.29 -10.11
CA ASP A 53 -2.53 -6.83 -9.94
C ASP A 53 -3.14 -7.45 -8.68
N THR A 54 -3.63 -6.62 -7.78
CA THR A 54 -4.23 -7.09 -6.52
C THR A 54 -5.66 -7.61 -6.67
N GLY A 55 -6.32 -7.36 -7.80
CA GLY A 55 -7.76 -7.47 -7.90
C GLY A 55 -8.49 -6.44 -7.05
N PHE A 56 -9.82 -6.35 -7.19
CA PHE A 56 -10.62 -5.48 -6.35
C PHE A 56 -10.72 -6.01 -4.93
N HIS A 57 -10.40 -5.14 -3.96
CA HIS A 57 -10.42 -5.49 -2.54
C HIS A 57 -10.75 -4.27 -1.67
N ASP A 58 -11.12 -4.54 -0.43
CA ASP A 58 -11.17 -3.57 0.68
C ASP A 58 -10.27 -4.07 1.83
N HIS A 59 -10.08 -3.21 2.81
CA HIS A 59 -9.20 -3.48 3.95
C HIS A 59 -9.99 -3.74 5.26
N ASP A 60 -11.22 -4.24 5.15
CA ASP A 60 -12.11 -4.58 6.26
C ASP A 60 -12.26 -3.45 7.31
N GLY A 61 -12.42 -2.22 6.82
CA GLY A 61 -12.58 -1.01 7.65
C GLY A 61 -11.31 -0.23 7.92
N SER A 62 -10.11 -0.78 7.64
CA SER A 62 -8.87 -0.03 7.76
C SER A 62 -8.71 0.96 6.61
N ALA A 63 -8.46 2.22 6.93
CA ALA A 63 -7.98 3.18 5.93
C ALA A 63 -6.53 2.84 5.54
N VAL A 64 -6.13 3.15 4.31
CA VAL A 64 -4.74 3.00 3.87
C VAL A 64 -4.21 4.29 3.29
N GLY A 65 -2.97 4.62 3.65
CA GLY A 65 -2.15 5.62 2.98
C GLY A 65 -0.97 4.96 2.29
N VAL A 66 -0.70 5.37 1.06
CA VAL A 66 0.37 4.82 0.22
C VAL A 66 1.33 5.91 -0.20
N TYR A 67 2.62 5.61 -0.15
CA TYR A 67 3.69 6.41 -0.75
C TYR A 67 4.48 5.54 -1.73
N VAL A 68 4.71 6.04 -2.94
CA VAL A 68 5.50 5.35 -3.98
C VAL A 68 6.96 5.80 -3.87
N ILE A 69 7.85 4.87 -3.53
CA ILE A 69 9.30 5.11 -3.43
C ILE A 69 9.94 5.01 -4.81
N ALA A 70 9.59 3.97 -5.57
CA ALA A 70 10.17 3.72 -6.89
C ALA A 70 9.14 3.09 -7.84
N GLY A 71 9.36 3.19 -9.14
CA GLY A 71 8.48 2.65 -10.16
C GLY A 71 7.14 3.40 -10.25
N GLY A 72 6.09 2.66 -10.54
CA GLY A 72 4.74 3.19 -10.66
C GLY A 72 3.67 2.21 -10.21
N VAL A 73 2.55 2.75 -9.75
CA VAL A 73 1.35 2.00 -9.44
C VAL A 73 0.13 2.67 -10.07
N THR A 74 -0.79 1.88 -10.58
CA THR A 74 -2.10 2.37 -11.01
C THR A 74 -3.13 1.95 -9.97
N ASN A 75 -3.83 2.92 -9.40
CA ASN A 75 -4.93 2.66 -8.47
C ASN A 75 -6.27 2.89 -9.18
N GLU A 76 -7.16 1.93 -9.08
CA GLU A 76 -8.52 1.99 -9.58
C GLU A 76 -9.49 1.88 -8.40
N GLY A 77 -10.24 2.94 -8.14
CA GLY A 77 -11.27 2.99 -7.10
C GLY A 77 -12.67 2.71 -7.66
N LEU A 78 -13.50 2.02 -6.86
CA LEU A 78 -14.93 1.83 -7.09
C LEU A 78 -15.71 2.60 -6.03
N PRO A 79 -15.99 3.90 -6.21
CA PRO A 79 -16.85 4.64 -5.29
C PRO A 79 -18.31 4.15 -5.38
N ALA A 80 -19.10 4.46 -4.35
CA ALA A 80 -20.49 4.02 -4.23
C ALA A 80 -21.39 4.48 -5.39
N ASP A 81 -20.99 5.54 -6.11
CA ASP A 81 -21.71 6.03 -7.31
C ASP A 81 -21.46 5.18 -8.57
N GLY A 82 -20.63 4.14 -8.46
CA GLY A 82 -20.27 3.24 -9.56
C GLY A 82 -19.29 3.83 -10.60
N THR A 83 -18.83 5.06 -10.41
CA THR A 83 -17.91 5.72 -11.34
C THR A 83 -16.49 5.23 -11.09
N ARG A 84 -15.95 4.44 -12.01
CA ARG A 84 -14.56 4.00 -11.92
C ARG A 84 -13.60 5.18 -11.97
N ARG A 85 -12.67 5.24 -11.02
CA ARG A 85 -11.62 6.26 -10.94
C ARG A 85 -10.28 5.59 -11.06
N VAL A 86 -9.60 5.81 -12.18
CA VAL A 86 -8.27 5.25 -12.44
C VAL A 86 -7.23 6.35 -12.37
N ARG A 87 -6.19 6.17 -11.57
CA ARG A 87 -5.09 7.12 -11.46
C ARG A 87 -3.75 6.40 -11.32
N ARG A 88 -2.75 6.87 -12.06
CA ARG A 88 -1.37 6.40 -11.95
C ARG A 88 -0.57 7.30 -11.03
N TYR A 89 0.19 6.68 -10.14
CA TYR A 89 1.11 7.30 -9.21
C TYR A 89 2.53 6.83 -9.49
N ARG A 90 3.50 7.71 -9.32
CA ARG A 90 4.92 7.47 -9.58
C ARG A 90 5.75 7.76 -8.33
N ALA A 91 7.05 7.47 -8.39
CA ALA A 91 7.99 7.81 -7.33
C ALA A 91 7.80 9.25 -6.84
N GLY A 92 7.63 9.42 -5.53
CA GLY A 92 7.34 10.68 -4.87
C GLY A 92 5.87 11.02 -4.69
N ASP A 93 4.95 10.29 -5.34
CA ASP A 93 3.52 10.50 -5.17
C ASP A 93 2.99 9.77 -3.93
N SER A 94 1.94 10.33 -3.34
CA SER A 94 1.16 9.69 -2.27
C SER A 94 -0.32 9.71 -2.61
N PHE A 95 -1.04 8.72 -2.11
CA PHE A 95 -2.50 8.69 -2.13
C PHE A 95 -3.04 7.93 -0.93
N TRP A 96 -4.36 7.91 -0.80
CA TRP A 96 -5.04 7.19 0.27
C TRP A 96 -6.38 6.63 -0.19
N VAL A 97 -6.83 5.58 0.49
CA VAL A 97 -8.13 4.95 0.32
C VAL A 97 -8.83 4.92 1.68
N PRO A 98 -10.08 5.36 1.79
CA PRO A 98 -10.81 5.29 3.06
C PRO A 98 -11.12 3.83 3.43
N GLY A 99 -11.39 3.55 4.71
CA GLY A 99 -11.68 2.20 5.20
C GLY A 99 -12.89 1.51 4.54
N SER A 100 -13.81 2.28 3.97
CA SER A 100 -14.94 1.76 3.18
C SER A 100 -14.64 1.67 1.67
N GLY A 101 -13.43 2.00 1.25
CA GLY A 101 -13.06 2.07 -0.16
C GLY A 101 -12.79 0.70 -0.76
N ILE A 102 -13.42 0.40 -1.90
CA ILE A 102 -13.07 -0.75 -2.72
C ILE A 102 -12.14 -0.26 -3.82
N HIS A 103 -10.98 -0.88 -3.94
CA HIS A 103 -10.00 -0.50 -4.94
C HIS A 103 -9.20 -1.69 -5.46
N ARG A 104 -8.44 -1.43 -6.51
CA ARG A 104 -7.50 -2.36 -7.15
C ARG A 104 -6.22 -1.63 -7.42
N MET A 105 -5.10 -2.27 -7.18
CA MET A 105 -3.78 -1.72 -7.49
C MET A 105 -3.06 -2.63 -8.50
N ASP A 106 -2.54 -2.00 -9.54
CA ASP A 106 -1.63 -2.64 -10.50
C ASP A 106 -0.23 -2.03 -10.29
N HIS A 107 0.73 -2.88 -9.91
CA HIS A 107 2.11 -2.51 -9.64
C HIS A 107 2.96 -2.81 -10.86
N GLU A 108 3.75 -1.84 -11.29
CA GLU A 108 4.78 -2.06 -12.30
C GLU A 108 5.92 -2.91 -11.72
N THR A 109 6.59 -3.69 -12.56
CA THR A 109 7.81 -4.41 -12.19
C THR A 109 8.82 -3.45 -11.55
N GLY A 110 9.31 -3.80 -10.37
CA GLY A 110 10.23 -2.97 -9.59
C GLY A 110 9.58 -1.82 -8.82
N ALA A 111 8.23 -1.74 -8.78
CA ALA A 111 7.57 -0.78 -7.94
C ALA A 111 7.84 -1.04 -6.45
N VAL A 112 8.15 0.02 -5.71
CA VAL A 112 8.39 -0.02 -4.26
C VAL A 112 7.45 0.96 -3.60
N THR A 113 6.66 0.49 -2.63
CA THR A 113 5.66 1.29 -1.93
C THR A 113 5.70 1.08 -0.43
N VAL A 114 5.33 2.12 0.33
CA VAL A 114 5.00 2.00 1.76
C VAL A 114 3.50 2.17 1.91
N HIS A 115 2.89 1.24 2.63
CA HIS A 115 1.47 1.25 2.98
C HIS A 115 1.33 1.39 4.50
N VAL A 116 0.50 2.31 4.96
CA VAL A 116 0.13 2.45 6.37
C VAL A 116 -1.37 2.23 6.50
N TYR A 117 -1.75 1.23 7.28
CA TYR A 117 -3.14 0.88 7.56
C TYR A 117 -3.53 1.32 8.97
N SER A 118 -4.73 1.89 9.13
CA SER A 118 -5.29 2.25 10.43
C SER A 118 -6.82 2.08 10.45
N PRO A 119 -7.36 1.35 11.45
CA PRO A 119 -6.65 0.52 12.42
C PRO A 119 -5.77 -0.54 11.74
N PRO A 120 -4.92 -1.28 12.49
CA PRO A 120 -4.06 -2.32 11.91
C PRO A 120 -4.84 -3.30 11.05
N LEU A 121 -4.32 -3.62 9.85
CA LEU A 121 -4.96 -4.51 8.89
C LEU A 121 -5.04 -5.94 9.45
N ARG A 122 -6.25 -6.49 9.56
CA ARG A 122 -6.49 -7.85 10.07
C ARG A 122 -7.08 -8.79 9.03
N ALA A 123 -7.79 -8.23 8.04
CA ALA A 123 -8.40 -8.98 6.97
C ALA A 123 -8.47 -8.14 5.69
N ILE A 124 -8.60 -8.81 4.56
CA ILE A 124 -8.86 -8.20 3.24
C ILE A 124 -10.16 -8.80 2.71
N GLY A 125 -11.06 -7.95 2.24
CA GLY A 125 -12.25 -8.36 1.51
C GLY A 125 -11.95 -8.38 0.02
N TYR A 126 -11.91 -9.56 -0.60
CA TYR A 126 -11.72 -9.74 -2.03
C TYR A 126 -13.06 -9.77 -2.76
N TYR A 127 -13.12 -9.17 -3.92
CA TYR A 127 -14.34 -9.04 -4.72
C TYR A 127 -14.20 -9.76 -6.05
N GLU A 128 -15.17 -10.64 -6.33
CA GLU A 128 -15.30 -11.36 -7.59
C GLU A 128 -16.73 -11.26 -8.11
N VAL A 129 -16.90 -11.36 -9.43
CA VAL A 129 -18.21 -11.46 -10.06
C VAL A 129 -18.52 -12.93 -10.33
N VAL A 130 -19.47 -13.48 -9.60
CA VAL A 130 -19.92 -14.86 -9.76
C VAL A 130 -21.39 -14.84 -10.18
N ASP A 131 -21.72 -15.44 -11.32
CA ASP A 131 -23.07 -15.46 -11.90
C ASP A 131 -23.71 -14.05 -12.03
N GLY A 132 -22.89 -13.05 -12.35
CA GLY A 132 -23.33 -11.66 -12.50
C GLY A 132 -23.55 -10.91 -11.17
N LEU A 133 -23.26 -11.52 -10.04
CA LEU A 133 -23.35 -10.92 -8.71
C LEU A 133 -21.95 -10.64 -8.15
N LEU A 134 -21.76 -9.46 -7.57
CA LEU A 134 -20.54 -9.14 -6.85
C LEU A 134 -20.53 -9.88 -5.51
N GLN A 135 -19.56 -10.77 -5.34
CA GLN A 135 -19.34 -11.51 -4.11
C GLN A 135 -18.10 -11.00 -3.38
N ARG A 136 -18.18 -10.88 -2.06
CA ARG A 136 -17.07 -10.50 -1.17
C ARG A 136 -16.66 -11.70 -0.33
N THR A 137 -15.38 -12.06 -0.39
CA THR A 137 -14.78 -13.13 0.44
C THR A 137 -13.72 -12.51 1.34
N LEU A 138 -13.78 -12.79 2.65
CA LEU A 138 -12.75 -12.39 3.60
C LEU A 138 -11.59 -13.37 3.58
N GLY A 139 -10.38 -12.84 3.54
CA GLY A 139 -9.14 -13.59 3.70
C GLY A 139 -8.16 -12.88 4.62
N PRO A 140 -7.11 -13.59 5.09
CA PRO A 140 -6.02 -12.94 5.80
C PRO A 140 -5.28 -11.98 4.85
N PRO A 141 -4.65 -10.91 5.37
CA PRO A 141 -3.67 -10.16 4.61
C PRO A 141 -2.46 -11.05 4.31
N ASP A 142 -1.75 -10.78 3.22
CA ASP A 142 -0.47 -11.45 2.93
C ASP A 142 0.48 -11.24 4.12
N GLU A 143 1.13 -12.32 4.58
CA GLU A 143 2.06 -12.23 5.70
C GLU A 143 3.38 -11.59 5.22
N PRO A 144 3.77 -10.44 5.78
CA PRO A 144 5.03 -9.81 5.43
C PRO A 144 6.22 -10.58 6.04
N SER A 145 7.34 -10.56 5.37
CA SER A 145 8.57 -11.24 5.75
C SER A 145 9.72 -10.24 5.98
N PRO A 146 10.86 -10.67 6.55
CA PRO A 146 12.05 -9.82 6.67
C PRO A 146 12.59 -9.36 5.32
N ALA A 147 13.16 -8.14 5.27
CA ALA A 147 13.70 -7.55 4.05
C ALA A 147 14.95 -8.30 3.53
N SER A 148 14.98 -8.57 2.24
CA SER A 148 16.15 -9.11 1.58
C SER A 148 17.25 -8.05 1.33
N PRO A 149 18.52 -8.43 1.12
CA PRO A 149 19.55 -7.50 0.69
C PRO A 149 19.24 -6.80 -0.63
N ARG A 150 18.54 -7.49 -1.56
CA ARG A 150 18.07 -6.91 -2.83
C ARG A 150 17.05 -5.81 -2.59
N LEU A 151 16.08 -6.04 -1.70
CA LEU A 151 15.09 -5.06 -1.32
C LEU A 151 15.75 -3.81 -0.72
N LEU A 152 16.69 -4.00 0.20
CA LEU A 152 17.44 -2.90 0.83
C LEU A 152 18.22 -2.08 -0.20
N ALA A 153 18.84 -2.73 -1.19
CA ALA A 153 19.54 -2.06 -2.29
C ALA A 153 18.57 -1.22 -3.13
N THR A 154 17.42 -1.78 -3.52
CA THR A 154 16.38 -1.07 -4.28
C THR A 154 15.90 0.19 -3.54
N LEU A 155 15.74 0.13 -2.23
CA LEU A 155 15.32 1.27 -1.42
C LEU A 155 16.38 2.38 -1.35
N ARG A 156 17.66 2.02 -1.24
CA ARG A 156 18.76 3.00 -1.26
C ARG A 156 18.83 3.75 -2.57
N ASP A 157 18.63 3.05 -3.69
CA ASP A 157 18.63 3.66 -5.02
C ASP A 157 17.40 4.58 -5.20
N ALA A 158 16.25 4.19 -4.66
CA ALA A 158 15.01 4.98 -4.72
C ALA A 158 15.06 6.25 -3.86
N ASP A 159 15.70 6.21 -2.69
CA ASP A 159 15.83 7.36 -1.76
C ASP A 159 16.58 8.55 -2.42
N THR A 160 17.43 8.28 -3.40
CA THR A 160 18.15 9.31 -4.16
C THR A 160 17.33 9.94 -5.29
N ALA A 161 16.20 9.35 -5.67
CA ALA A 161 15.45 9.71 -6.88
C ALA A 161 14.07 10.33 -6.62
N ALA A 162 13.53 10.29 -5.40
CA ALA A 162 12.14 10.69 -5.12
C ALA A 162 11.98 12.17 -4.81
N PRO A 163 11.34 12.98 -5.69
CA PRO A 163 11.01 14.37 -5.41
C PRO A 163 9.87 14.47 -4.38
N ASP A 164 9.83 15.56 -3.63
CA ASP A 164 8.72 15.88 -2.73
C ASP A 164 7.47 16.28 -3.55
N ARG A 165 6.39 15.53 -3.41
CA ARG A 165 5.09 15.77 -4.06
C ARG A 165 3.95 15.81 -3.06
N SER A 166 2.89 16.53 -3.41
CA SER A 166 1.70 16.69 -2.56
C SER A 166 0.90 15.38 -2.43
N LEU A 167 0.24 15.22 -1.29
CA LEU A 167 -0.71 14.13 -1.03
C LEU A 167 -1.94 14.25 -1.93
N SER A 168 -2.43 13.13 -2.45
CA SER A 168 -3.63 13.07 -3.28
C SER A 168 -4.58 11.96 -2.82
N PRO A 169 -5.91 12.16 -2.89
CA PRO A 169 -6.88 11.09 -2.71
C PRO A 169 -6.85 10.12 -3.89
N ALA A 170 -7.16 8.86 -3.62
CA ALA A 170 -7.30 7.80 -4.62
C ALA A 170 -8.62 7.88 -5.36
#